data_944026b8534c72f7f8b3cc71f51b43f5
#
_entry.id   944026b8534c72f7f8b3cc71f51b43f5
#
_cell.length_a   1.000
_cell.length_b   1.000
_cell.length_c   1.000
_cell.angle_alpha   90.00
_cell.angle_beta   90.00
_cell.angle_gamma   90.00
#
_symmetry.space_group_name_H-M   'P 1'
#
loop_
_entity.id
_entity.type
_entity.pdbx_description
1 polymer ?
#
loop_
_entity_poly.entity_id
_entity_poly.type
_entity_poly.pdbx_seq_one_letter_code
_entity_poly.pdbx_strand_id
1 'polypeptide(L)'
;MLNWTATTAIAFFLAANLFGQTPAPSSSPTAKSSVAAAKSPAPSASATPSTEQIINSLGENDLQSAIALLKSNFTNPEAITDTELNRATLAGLLVRMPGGLMVLPSHETAPVEPVAPFYSEVFEGHVGYLRLGPLNSANLKEMDKNLQDFPAKKVDALVVDLRASGSGDFGTAAEFAKRFCPKGKALFSLRKPAARQDRSFNSDRDPAFQGLIVALIDNDTAGGAEAVAADLRFYDKALLVGQASAGRAVEYSDLPLPSGKILRVASAEAVMADGQPLFPGGVKPDLPVEMSVADKRQIFRLSGEKGMTPFVYETERPHLNEAALIAGTNPELDTSDAQRRSRAREKQPARDSVLQRALDVVTSLEIYQKR
;
A
#
# COMPACT_ATOMS: atom_id res chain seq x y z
N MET A 1 46.24 16.23 27.40
CA MET A 1 46.75 14.88 27.60
C MET A 1 45.53 13.96 27.51
N LEU A 2 45.35 13.15 26.63
CA LEU A 2 45.91 12.23 25.67
C LEU A 2 44.79 11.78 24.72
N ASN A 3 45.03 11.87 23.44
CA ASN A 3 44.27 11.30 22.33
C ASN A 3 44.08 9.78 22.46
N TRP A 4 42.99 9.23 21.92
CA TRP A 4 43.05 8.02 21.11
C TRP A 4 41.89 7.91 20.13
N THR A 5 42.26 8.06 18.89
CA THR A 5 41.51 7.73 17.67
C THR A 5 41.69 6.25 17.38
N ALA A 6 40.65 5.56 17.00
CA ALA A 6 40.76 4.27 16.30
C ALA A 6 39.78 4.21 15.14
N THR A 7 40.29 4.50 13.98
CA THR A 7 39.71 4.29 12.64
C THR A 7 39.95 2.82 12.26
N THR A 8 38.94 2.05 11.98
CA THR A 8 39.09 0.72 11.36
C THR A 8 38.47 0.76 9.97
N ALA A 9 39.32 0.84 8.97
CA ALA A 9 38.99 0.64 7.56
C ALA A 9 39.03 -0.86 7.25
N ILE A 10 37.98 -1.38 6.63
CA ILE A 10 37.96 -2.74 6.06
C ILE A 10 38.12 -2.60 4.56
N ALA A 11 39.27 -3.08 4.06
CA ALA A 11 39.60 -3.14 2.65
C ALA A 11 39.03 -4.40 1.99
N PHE A 12 38.38 -4.23 0.85
CA PHE A 12 38.00 -5.32 -0.05
C PHE A 12 39.20 -5.78 -0.85
N PHE A 13 39.49 -7.08 -0.78
CA PHE A 13 40.49 -7.73 -1.66
C PHE A 13 39.78 -8.29 -2.89
N LEU A 14 40.17 -7.76 -4.05
CA LEU A 14 39.97 -8.38 -5.37
C LEU A 14 41.12 -9.38 -5.58
N ALA A 15 40.80 -10.63 -5.87
CA ALA A 15 41.76 -11.60 -6.38
C ALA A 15 41.41 -11.94 -7.82
N ALA A 16 42.24 -11.47 -8.73
CA ALA A 16 42.29 -11.94 -10.11
C ALA A 16 43.24 -13.15 -10.18
N ASN A 17 42.83 -14.22 -10.82
CA ASN A 17 43.75 -15.28 -11.23
C ASN A 17 43.69 -15.45 -12.73
N LEU A 18 44.86 -15.21 -13.33
CA LEU A 18 45.23 -15.45 -14.73
C LEU A 18 46.12 -16.70 -14.80
N PHE A 19 46.06 -17.36 -15.94
CA PHE A 19 47.03 -18.27 -16.60
C PHE A 19 47.02 -19.77 -16.26
N GLY A 20 46.96 -20.51 -17.39
CA GLY A 20 47.43 -21.88 -17.57
C GLY A 20 47.00 -22.49 -18.90
N GLN A 21 47.85 -22.33 -19.94
CA GLN A 21 47.72 -22.93 -21.27
C GLN A 21 48.36 -24.34 -21.36
N THR A 22 47.66 -25.28 -22.06
CA THR A 22 48.07 -26.30 -23.07
C THR A 22 48.95 -27.47 -22.65
N PRO A 23 49.08 -28.60 -23.44
CA PRO A 23 48.54 -28.93 -24.78
C PRO A 23 47.89 -30.33 -24.95
N ALA A 24 47.35 -30.58 -26.15
CA ALA A 24 46.80 -31.81 -26.67
C ALA A 24 47.83 -32.94 -26.97
N PRO A 25 47.41 -34.20 -27.26
CA PRO A 25 47.28 -34.56 -28.68
C PRO A 25 46.14 -35.53 -29.09
N SER A 26 45.68 -35.26 -30.31
CA SER A 26 45.39 -36.14 -31.43
C SER A 26 44.80 -37.53 -31.26
N SER A 27 43.58 -37.74 -31.81
CA SER A 27 43.28 -38.79 -32.84
C SER A 27 41.82 -38.64 -33.34
N SER A 28 41.66 -38.34 -34.62
CA SER A 28 40.45 -38.64 -35.41
C SER A 28 40.45 -40.10 -35.82
N PRO A 29 39.32 -40.76 -36.24
CA PRO A 29 38.59 -40.34 -37.42
C PRO A 29 37.05 -40.61 -37.46
N THR A 30 36.45 -40.01 -38.47
CA THR A 30 35.36 -40.46 -39.35
C THR A 30 33.92 -40.13 -39.00
N ALA A 31 33.46 -39.12 -39.69
CA ALA A 31 32.25 -38.92 -40.49
C ALA A 31 30.91 -39.58 -40.07
N LYS A 32 29.92 -38.76 -39.84
CA LYS A 32 28.65 -38.76 -40.60
C LYS A 32 27.95 -37.41 -40.52
N SER A 33 27.84 -36.80 -41.68
CA SER A 33 27.09 -35.58 -41.97
C SER A 33 25.61 -35.75 -41.59
N SER A 34 25.05 -34.83 -40.79
CA SER A 34 23.65 -34.47 -40.88
C SER A 34 23.54 -32.95 -40.72
N VAL A 35 23.20 -32.34 -41.83
CA VAL A 35 22.94 -30.88 -41.93
C VAL A 35 21.69 -30.60 -41.14
N ALA A 36 21.82 -30.00 -39.95
CA ALA A 36 20.74 -29.37 -39.27
C ALA A 36 20.70 -27.91 -39.71
N ALA A 37 19.71 -27.58 -40.52
CA ALA A 37 19.44 -26.20 -40.96
C ALA A 37 19.24 -25.30 -39.72
N ALA A 38 20.13 -24.30 -39.59
CA ALA A 38 19.95 -23.21 -38.67
C ALA A 38 18.67 -22.46 -39.06
N LYS A 39 17.62 -22.56 -38.22
CA LYS A 39 16.48 -21.68 -38.30
C LYS A 39 16.97 -20.28 -37.91
N SER A 40 17.05 -19.39 -38.88
CA SER A 40 17.08 -17.94 -38.63
C SER A 40 15.93 -17.53 -37.69
N PRO A 41 16.14 -16.69 -36.68
CA PRO A 41 15.02 -16.17 -35.92
C PRO A 41 14.12 -15.39 -36.87
N ALA A 42 12.85 -15.77 -36.91
CA ALA A 42 11.81 -15.02 -37.61
C ALA A 42 11.82 -13.57 -37.08
N PRO A 43 11.63 -12.56 -37.94
CA PRO A 43 11.53 -11.21 -37.49
C PRO A 43 10.35 -11.13 -36.50
N SER A 44 10.62 -10.65 -35.27
CA SER A 44 9.57 -10.34 -34.29
C SER A 44 8.57 -9.43 -34.97
N ALA A 45 7.34 -9.86 -35.13
CA ALA A 45 6.24 -9.05 -35.59
C ALA A 45 6.18 -7.84 -34.66
N SER A 46 6.52 -6.66 -35.16
CA SER A 46 6.35 -5.39 -34.45
C SER A 46 4.89 -5.28 -34.06
N ALA A 47 4.58 -5.33 -32.79
CA ALA A 47 3.22 -5.18 -32.30
C ALA A 47 2.70 -3.83 -32.77
N THR A 48 1.55 -3.82 -33.47
CA THR A 48 0.88 -2.60 -33.90
C THR A 48 0.63 -1.75 -32.67
N PRO A 49 1.06 -0.48 -32.64
CA PRO A 49 0.85 0.38 -31.48
C PRO A 49 -0.64 0.54 -31.19
N SER A 50 -1.01 0.57 -29.93
CA SER A 50 -2.41 0.81 -29.52
C SER A 50 -2.83 2.23 -29.91
N THR A 51 -4.14 2.45 -30.08
CA THR A 51 -4.70 3.79 -30.37
C THR A 51 -4.24 4.83 -29.34
N GLU A 52 -4.14 4.44 -28.09
CA GLU A 52 -3.65 5.30 -27.01
C GLU A 52 -2.16 5.66 -27.19
N GLN A 53 -1.34 4.73 -27.58
CA GLN A 53 0.09 4.97 -27.87
C GLN A 53 0.24 5.93 -29.08
N ILE A 54 -0.60 5.76 -30.09
CA ILE A 54 -0.60 6.66 -31.25
C ILE A 54 -0.99 8.07 -30.83
N ILE A 55 -2.10 8.23 -30.09
CA ILE A 55 -2.55 9.55 -29.61
C ILE A 55 -1.48 10.21 -28.72
N ASN A 56 -0.83 9.45 -27.85
CA ASN A 56 0.22 9.96 -26.97
C ASN A 56 1.50 10.39 -27.72
N SER A 57 1.69 9.92 -28.98
CA SER A 57 2.80 10.30 -29.83
C SER A 57 2.55 11.57 -30.65
N LEU A 58 1.28 12.05 -30.71
CA LEU A 58 0.92 13.24 -31.47
C LEU A 58 1.40 14.52 -30.78
N GLY A 59 2.00 15.40 -31.55
CA GLY A 59 2.37 16.72 -31.11
C GLY A 59 1.16 17.68 -31.04
N GLU A 60 1.35 18.87 -30.48
CA GLU A 60 0.29 19.87 -30.33
C GLU A 60 -0.34 20.24 -31.67
N ASN A 61 0.48 20.46 -32.72
CA ASN A 61 0.00 20.81 -34.07
C ASN A 61 -0.83 19.70 -34.71
N ASP A 62 -0.45 18.42 -34.45
CA ASP A 62 -1.22 17.28 -34.98
C ASP A 62 -2.57 17.16 -34.28
N LEU A 63 -2.60 17.38 -32.97
CA LEU A 63 -3.84 17.36 -32.19
C LEU A 63 -4.80 18.47 -32.64
N GLN A 64 -4.29 19.68 -32.81
CA GLN A 64 -5.09 20.81 -33.33
C GLN A 64 -5.61 20.54 -34.74
N SER A 65 -4.75 20.03 -35.64
CA SER A 65 -5.11 19.64 -37.00
C SER A 65 -6.15 18.53 -37.02
N ALA A 66 -6.01 17.51 -36.16
CA ALA A 66 -6.98 16.44 -36.08
C ALA A 66 -8.36 16.94 -35.63
N ILE A 67 -8.43 17.86 -34.66
CA ILE A 67 -9.67 18.49 -34.23
C ILE A 67 -10.31 19.30 -35.36
N ALA A 68 -9.52 20.09 -36.12
CA ALA A 68 -9.98 20.86 -37.25
C ALA A 68 -10.53 19.97 -38.37
N LEU A 69 -9.82 18.88 -38.69
CA LEU A 69 -10.24 17.88 -39.67
C LEU A 69 -11.53 17.15 -39.25
N LEU A 70 -11.67 16.81 -37.96
CA LEU A 70 -12.90 16.24 -37.46
C LEU A 70 -14.09 17.17 -37.63
N LYS A 71 -13.96 18.47 -37.29
CA LYS A 71 -15.01 19.46 -37.45
C LYS A 71 -15.46 19.63 -38.89
N SER A 72 -14.52 19.51 -39.84
CA SER A 72 -14.82 19.74 -41.29
C SER A 72 -15.25 18.48 -42.03
N ASN A 73 -14.87 17.28 -41.59
CA ASN A 73 -15.06 16.06 -42.39
C ASN A 73 -15.93 14.99 -41.68
N PHE A 74 -16.31 15.19 -40.41
CA PHE A 74 -17.17 14.24 -39.75
C PHE A 74 -18.57 14.21 -40.35
N THR A 75 -19.18 13.03 -40.39
CA THR A 75 -20.52 12.85 -41.02
C THR A 75 -21.63 13.63 -40.33
N ASN A 76 -21.46 13.99 -39.07
CA ASN A 76 -22.34 14.87 -38.31
C ASN A 76 -21.52 15.98 -37.62
N PRO A 77 -21.14 17.05 -38.33
CA PRO A 77 -20.31 18.12 -37.80
C PRO A 77 -20.94 18.83 -36.58
N GLU A 78 -22.27 18.90 -36.56
CA GLU A 78 -23.02 19.53 -35.45
C GLU A 78 -22.87 18.82 -34.13
N ALA A 79 -22.49 17.53 -34.13
CA ALA A 79 -22.17 16.78 -32.91
C ALA A 79 -20.83 17.19 -32.30
N ILE A 80 -19.94 17.88 -33.05
CA ILE A 80 -18.60 18.28 -32.60
C ILE A 80 -18.59 19.79 -32.31
N THR A 81 -19.40 20.17 -31.32
CA THR A 81 -19.42 21.56 -30.82
C THR A 81 -18.22 21.79 -29.89
N ASP A 82 -17.85 23.07 -29.69
CA ASP A 82 -16.82 23.46 -28.72
C ASP A 82 -17.19 23.01 -27.31
N THR A 83 -18.49 23.00 -26.98
CA THR A 83 -18.96 22.48 -25.69
C THR A 83 -18.69 20.99 -25.53
N GLU A 84 -18.93 20.17 -26.56
CA GLU A 84 -18.65 18.73 -26.54
C GLU A 84 -17.15 18.46 -26.50
N LEU A 85 -16.33 19.22 -27.21
CA LEU A 85 -14.87 19.11 -27.15
C LEU A 85 -14.34 19.45 -25.76
N ASN A 86 -14.82 20.52 -25.14
CA ASN A 86 -14.44 20.90 -23.79
C ASN A 86 -14.88 19.84 -22.77
N ARG A 87 -16.08 19.26 -22.94
CA ARG A 87 -16.59 18.17 -22.11
C ARG A 87 -15.75 16.90 -22.25
N ALA A 88 -15.43 16.53 -23.49
CA ALA A 88 -14.56 15.37 -23.76
C ALA A 88 -13.15 15.57 -23.20
N THR A 89 -12.60 16.78 -23.32
CA THR A 89 -11.30 17.14 -22.76
C THR A 89 -11.31 17.01 -21.24
N LEU A 90 -12.29 17.59 -20.56
CA LEU A 90 -12.41 17.48 -19.11
C LEU A 90 -12.59 16.02 -18.66
N ALA A 91 -13.44 15.25 -19.35
CA ALA A 91 -13.62 13.83 -19.07
C ALA A 91 -12.31 13.04 -19.27
N GLY A 92 -11.55 13.33 -20.34
CA GLY A 92 -10.23 12.75 -20.58
C GLY A 92 -9.21 13.07 -19.47
N LEU A 93 -9.20 14.32 -19.00
CA LEU A 93 -8.33 14.73 -17.88
C LEU A 93 -8.68 14.01 -16.57
N LEU A 94 -9.97 13.85 -16.27
CA LEU A 94 -10.44 13.09 -15.09
C LEU A 94 -9.98 11.64 -15.12
N VAL A 95 -9.97 11.01 -16.30
CA VAL A 95 -9.49 9.63 -16.47
C VAL A 95 -7.96 9.54 -16.38
N ARG A 96 -7.24 10.50 -16.95
CA ARG A 96 -5.76 10.52 -16.98
C ARG A 96 -5.11 10.94 -15.67
N MET A 97 -5.83 11.66 -14.81
CA MET A 97 -5.34 12.16 -13.51
C MET A 97 -6.19 11.61 -12.38
N PRO A 98 -6.23 10.29 -12.17
CA PRO A 98 -7.04 9.68 -11.13
C PRO A 98 -6.58 10.19 -9.76
N GLY A 99 -7.54 10.64 -8.94
CA GLY A 99 -7.24 11.20 -7.63
C GLY A 99 -6.65 12.63 -7.65
N GLY A 100 -6.19 13.15 -8.80
CA GLY A 100 -5.68 14.52 -8.91
C GLY A 100 -6.75 15.54 -9.26
N LEU A 101 -7.81 15.12 -9.93
CA LEU A 101 -8.89 15.97 -10.42
C LEU A 101 -10.24 15.29 -10.21
N MET A 102 -11.23 16.01 -9.66
CA MET A 102 -12.60 15.50 -9.44
C MET A 102 -13.62 16.61 -9.65
N VAL A 103 -14.80 16.24 -10.17
CA VAL A 103 -15.96 17.15 -10.23
C VAL A 103 -16.98 16.65 -9.22
N LEU A 104 -17.27 17.47 -8.21
CA LEU A 104 -18.21 17.14 -7.15
C LEU A 104 -19.54 17.89 -7.37
N PRO A 105 -20.68 17.30 -6.98
CA PRO A 105 -21.96 18.02 -6.95
C PRO A 105 -21.88 19.18 -5.96
N SER A 106 -22.70 20.21 -6.20
CA SER A 106 -22.82 21.32 -5.26
C SER A 106 -23.39 20.83 -3.94
N HIS A 107 -22.68 21.06 -2.84
CA HIS A 107 -23.13 20.95 -1.45
C HIS A 107 -23.84 19.67 -0.97
N GLU A 108 -24.03 18.65 -1.79
CA GLU A 108 -24.38 17.36 -1.28
C GLU A 108 -23.12 16.71 -0.72
N THR A 109 -23.04 16.69 0.60
CA THR A 109 -22.12 15.80 1.30
C THR A 109 -22.41 14.38 0.78
N ALA A 110 -21.45 13.84 0.01
CA ALA A 110 -21.46 12.40 -0.24
C ALA A 110 -21.70 11.71 1.12
N PRO A 111 -22.51 10.65 1.19
CA PRO A 111 -22.70 9.92 2.43
C PRO A 111 -21.32 9.65 3.00
N VAL A 112 -21.00 10.25 4.15
CA VAL A 112 -19.76 9.98 4.85
C VAL A 112 -19.87 8.54 5.31
N GLU A 113 -19.19 7.64 4.59
CA GLU A 113 -19.09 6.27 5.07
C GLU A 113 -18.54 6.32 6.50
N PRO A 114 -19.14 5.53 7.43
CA PRO A 114 -18.69 5.54 8.81
C PRO A 114 -17.22 5.09 8.84
N VAL A 115 -16.34 6.03 9.12
CA VAL A 115 -14.92 5.75 9.29
C VAL A 115 -14.76 4.95 10.58
N ALA A 116 -14.05 3.83 10.52
CA ALA A 116 -13.81 3.02 11.71
C ALA A 116 -13.11 3.86 12.79
N PRO A 117 -13.60 3.85 14.03
CA PRO A 117 -13.02 4.65 15.11
C PRO A 117 -11.64 4.12 15.50
N PHE A 118 -10.92 4.91 16.30
CA PHE A 118 -9.74 4.43 17.02
C PHE A 118 -10.10 3.18 17.84
N TYR A 119 -9.22 2.20 17.84
CA TYR A 119 -9.39 0.97 18.60
C TYR A 119 -8.03 0.42 19.04
N SER A 120 -7.94 -0.13 20.24
CA SER A 120 -6.73 -0.75 20.76
C SER A 120 -7.03 -2.08 21.46
N GLU A 121 -6.13 -3.05 21.29
CA GLU A 121 -6.18 -4.37 21.93
C GLU A 121 -4.76 -4.88 22.13
N VAL A 122 -4.55 -5.83 23.04
CA VAL A 122 -3.26 -6.52 23.21
C VAL A 122 -3.48 -7.99 22.89
N PHE A 123 -2.74 -8.51 21.92
CA PHE A 123 -2.73 -9.91 21.52
C PHE A 123 -1.62 -10.68 22.23
N GLU A 124 -1.89 -11.93 22.58
CA GLU A 124 -0.89 -12.86 23.17
C GLU A 124 -0.13 -12.29 24.39
N GLY A 125 -0.70 -11.23 25.01
CA GLY A 125 -0.15 -10.58 26.18
C GLY A 125 1.06 -9.66 25.93
N HIS A 126 1.56 -9.55 24.68
CA HIS A 126 2.74 -8.74 24.36
C HIS A 126 2.68 -7.97 23.03
N VAL A 127 1.75 -8.28 22.12
CA VAL A 127 1.60 -7.57 20.86
C VAL A 127 0.50 -6.52 20.98
N GLY A 128 0.86 -5.24 20.96
CA GLY A 128 -0.10 -4.14 20.92
C GLY A 128 -0.72 -4.02 19.53
N TYR A 129 -2.01 -3.76 19.46
CA TYR A 129 -2.72 -3.41 18.22
C TYR A 129 -3.34 -2.03 18.36
N LEU A 130 -3.08 -1.16 17.40
CA LEU A 130 -3.65 0.18 17.32
C LEU A 130 -4.25 0.41 15.93
N ARG A 131 -5.57 0.44 15.83
CA ARG A 131 -6.26 0.96 14.64
C ARG A 131 -6.44 2.46 14.83
N LEU A 132 -5.73 3.25 14.02
CA LEU A 132 -5.66 4.68 14.23
C LEU A 132 -6.95 5.42 13.85
N GLY A 133 -7.74 4.88 12.91
CA GLY A 133 -8.90 5.58 12.38
C GLY A 133 -8.53 6.91 11.73
N PRO A 134 -9.39 7.93 11.76
CA PRO A 134 -9.06 9.26 11.24
C PRO A 134 -7.88 9.86 12.00
N LEU A 135 -6.89 10.40 11.27
CA LEU A 135 -5.74 11.05 11.88
C LEU A 135 -6.13 12.45 12.38
N ASN A 136 -6.62 12.51 13.62
CA ASN A 136 -7.04 13.74 14.29
C ASN A 136 -6.46 13.82 15.71
N SER A 137 -6.60 15.00 16.33
CA SER A 137 -6.03 15.25 17.65
C SER A 137 -6.62 14.37 18.77
N ALA A 138 -7.87 13.90 18.63
CA ALA A 138 -8.49 13.02 19.61
C ALA A 138 -7.85 11.62 19.55
N ASN A 139 -7.76 11.03 18.34
CA ASN A 139 -7.12 9.73 18.15
C ASN A 139 -5.62 9.75 18.44
N LEU A 140 -4.95 10.89 18.23
CA LEU A 140 -3.55 11.07 18.62
C LEU A 140 -3.38 10.97 20.14
N LYS A 141 -4.29 11.58 20.93
CA LYS A 141 -4.27 11.47 22.39
C LYS A 141 -4.53 10.05 22.87
N GLU A 142 -5.48 9.35 22.24
CA GLU A 142 -5.75 7.95 22.55
C GLU A 142 -4.53 7.06 22.22
N MET A 143 -3.86 7.30 21.10
CA MET A 143 -2.62 6.61 20.76
C MET A 143 -1.52 6.89 21.80
N ASP A 144 -1.29 8.15 22.16
CA ASP A 144 -0.28 8.52 23.16
C ASP A 144 -0.54 7.84 24.51
N LYS A 145 -1.79 7.79 24.95
CA LYS A 145 -2.18 7.06 26.16
C LYS A 145 -1.85 5.57 26.09
N ASN A 146 -2.22 4.90 24.99
CA ASN A 146 -1.91 3.48 24.82
C ASN A 146 -0.41 3.22 24.79
N LEU A 147 0.38 4.06 24.08
CA LEU A 147 1.83 3.93 24.02
C LEU A 147 2.48 4.11 25.41
N GLN A 148 1.91 4.96 26.29
CA GLN A 148 2.35 5.11 27.68
C GLN A 148 1.99 3.90 28.55
N ASP A 149 0.85 3.23 28.29
CA ASP A 149 0.39 2.07 29.06
C ASP A 149 1.09 0.76 28.64
N PHE A 150 1.61 0.67 27.42
CA PHE A 150 2.20 -0.54 26.85
C PHE A 150 3.40 -1.12 27.65
N PRO A 151 4.33 -0.32 28.18
CA PRO A 151 5.42 -0.85 29.01
C PRO A 151 4.91 -1.60 30.24
N ALA A 152 3.87 -1.10 30.91
CA ALA A 152 3.26 -1.78 32.06
C ALA A 152 2.59 -3.10 31.67
N LYS A 153 2.10 -3.20 30.44
CA LYS A 153 1.51 -4.41 29.85
C LYS A 153 2.54 -5.33 29.18
N LYS A 154 3.84 -5.00 29.26
CA LYS A 154 4.94 -5.75 28.63
C LYS A 154 4.79 -5.91 27.11
N VAL A 155 4.22 -4.90 26.45
CA VAL A 155 4.11 -4.88 24.99
C VAL A 155 5.48 -4.56 24.39
N ASP A 156 6.01 -5.46 23.59
CA ASP A 156 7.32 -5.34 22.91
C ASP A 156 7.21 -5.33 21.39
N ALA A 157 6.05 -5.67 20.85
CA ALA A 157 5.73 -5.54 19.43
C ALA A 157 4.41 -4.77 19.22
N LEU A 158 4.28 -4.10 18.09
CA LEU A 158 3.13 -3.24 17.78
C LEU A 158 2.63 -3.46 16.35
N VAL A 159 1.33 -3.64 16.20
CA VAL A 159 0.63 -3.57 14.92
C VAL A 159 -0.10 -2.23 14.83
N VAL A 160 0.30 -1.39 13.87
CA VAL A 160 -0.32 -0.09 13.57
C VAL A 160 -1.23 -0.25 12.35
N ASP A 161 -2.53 -0.17 12.54
CA ASP A 161 -3.52 -0.36 11.47
C ASP A 161 -3.96 0.99 10.89
N LEU A 162 -3.52 1.25 9.66
CA LEU A 162 -3.83 2.45 8.87
C LEU A 162 -4.96 2.22 7.85
N ARG A 163 -5.56 1.02 7.79
CA ARG A 163 -6.57 0.64 6.79
C ARG A 163 -7.90 1.41 6.87
N ALA A 164 -8.10 2.21 7.89
CA ALA A 164 -9.27 3.09 8.02
C ALA A 164 -8.87 4.56 8.17
N SER A 165 -7.65 4.92 7.75
CA SER A 165 -7.06 6.23 7.98
C SER A 165 -7.01 7.03 6.67
N GLY A 166 -8.17 7.25 6.04
CA GLY A 166 -8.29 7.98 4.78
C GLY A 166 -8.48 9.49 4.91
N SER A 167 -8.51 10.03 6.14
CA SER A 167 -8.79 11.44 6.41
C SER A 167 -7.83 12.01 7.46
N GLY A 168 -7.68 13.32 7.46
CA GLY A 168 -6.81 14.04 8.38
C GLY A 168 -5.90 15.02 7.63
N ASP A 169 -5.44 16.04 8.35
CA ASP A 169 -4.47 16.97 7.79
C ASP A 169 -3.03 16.43 7.95
N PHE A 170 -2.14 16.89 7.09
CA PHE A 170 -0.74 16.45 7.08
C PHE A 170 0.05 16.89 8.31
N GLY A 171 -0.35 18.00 8.96
CA GLY A 171 0.28 18.43 10.21
C GLY A 171 0.01 17.43 11.32
N THR A 172 -1.24 16.99 11.45
CA THR A 172 -1.62 15.95 12.42
C THR A 172 -0.99 14.61 12.05
N ALA A 173 -0.94 14.24 10.75
CA ALA A 173 -0.26 13.03 10.30
C ALA A 173 1.22 13.01 10.70
N ALA A 174 1.93 14.14 10.55
CA ALA A 174 3.30 14.26 11.01
C ALA A 174 3.43 14.02 12.52
N GLU A 175 2.47 14.49 13.33
CA GLU A 175 2.45 14.21 14.76
C GLU A 175 2.32 12.70 15.04
N PHE A 176 1.53 11.95 14.28
CA PHE A 176 1.49 10.48 14.39
C PHE A 176 2.84 9.85 14.04
N ALA A 177 3.46 10.26 12.93
CA ALA A 177 4.75 9.73 12.49
C ALA A 177 5.87 9.97 13.52
N LYS A 178 5.89 11.14 14.19
CA LYS A 178 6.88 11.50 15.22
C LYS A 178 6.94 10.52 16.40
N ARG A 179 5.87 9.73 16.65
CA ARG A 179 5.84 8.76 17.75
C ARG A 179 6.70 7.53 17.46
N PHE A 180 7.08 7.35 16.21
CA PHE A 180 7.81 6.17 15.76
C PHE A 180 9.12 6.50 15.05
N CYS A 181 9.21 7.67 14.41
CA CYS A 181 10.36 8.07 13.63
C CYS A 181 11.47 8.71 14.49
N PRO A 182 12.75 8.54 14.12
CA PRO A 182 13.87 9.07 14.90
C PRO A 182 13.85 10.59 14.98
N LYS A 183 14.20 11.13 16.16
CA LYS A 183 14.35 12.58 16.38
C LYS A 183 15.39 13.22 15.46
N GLY A 184 15.11 14.44 15.00
CA GLY A 184 15.99 15.21 14.15
C GLY A 184 15.96 14.80 12.66
N LYS A 185 15.09 13.85 12.29
CA LYS A 185 14.92 13.43 10.90
C LYS A 185 13.79 14.20 10.21
N ALA A 186 14.01 14.51 8.93
CA ALA A 186 12.94 15.01 8.08
C ALA A 186 11.94 13.88 7.83
N LEU A 187 10.66 14.12 8.01
CA LEU A 187 9.60 13.17 7.67
C LEU A 187 9.27 13.33 6.19
N PHE A 188 8.29 14.11 5.89
CA PHE A 188 7.89 14.44 4.54
C PHE A 188 7.73 15.96 4.38
N SER A 189 7.54 16.42 3.15
CA SER A 189 7.17 17.80 2.85
C SER A 189 5.93 17.82 1.95
N LEU A 190 5.11 18.86 2.10
CA LEU A 190 4.06 19.18 1.14
C LEU A 190 4.62 20.16 0.11
N ARG A 191 4.78 19.71 -1.11
CA ARG A 191 5.21 20.51 -2.25
C ARG A 191 4.00 21.15 -2.90
N LYS A 192 3.97 22.47 -2.97
CA LYS A 192 2.90 23.26 -3.59
C LYS A 192 3.45 24.11 -4.73
N PRO A 193 3.58 23.56 -5.96
CA PRO A 193 4.28 24.22 -7.07
C PRO A 193 3.69 25.57 -7.43
N ALA A 194 2.36 25.70 -7.43
CA ALA A 194 1.68 26.94 -7.80
C ALA A 194 1.97 28.11 -6.84
N ALA A 195 2.20 27.82 -5.56
CA ALA A 195 2.51 28.83 -4.54
C ALA A 195 4.01 29.00 -4.32
N ARG A 196 4.85 28.14 -4.90
CA ARG A 196 6.31 28.04 -4.65
C ARG A 196 6.62 28.00 -3.15
N GLN A 197 5.77 27.30 -2.40
CA GLN A 197 5.89 27.13 -0.97
C GLN A 197 5.83 25.67 -0.63
N ASP A 198 6.90 25.19 0.00
CA ASP A 198 6.96 23.85 0.53
C ASP A 198 6.83 23.92 2.05
N ARG A 199 6.03 23.03 2.61
CA ARG A 199 5.85 22.89 4.06
C ARG A 199 6.51 21.59 4.51
N SER A 200 7.65 21.68 5.18
CA SER A 200 8.39 20.52 5.67
C SER A 200 7.99 20.13 7.08
N PHE A 201 7.95 18.83 7.34
CA PHE A 201 7.70 18.25 8.64
C PHE A 201 8.92 17.45 9.09
N ASN A 202 9.30 17.67 10.36
CA ASN A 202 10.46 17.02 10.95
C ASN A 202 10.08 16.37 12.28
N SER A 203 10.75 15.27 12.64
CA SER A 203 10.61 14.68 13.95
C SER A 203 11.44 15.45 14.96
N ASP A 204 10.77 16.05 15.96
CA ASP A 204 11.37 16.89 17.00
C ASP A 204 11.44 16.19 18.37
N ARG A 205 11.01 14.92 18.43
CA ARG A 205 10.95 14.11 19.65
C ARG A 205 11.54 12.73 19.47
N ASP A 206 11.89 12.10 20.57
CA ASP A 206 12.29 10.70 20.57
C ASP A 206 11.06 9.80 20.34
N PRO A 207 11.23 8.64 19.65
CA PRO A 207 10.15 7.71 19.44
C PRO A 207 9.53 7.23 20.75
N ALA A 208 8.20 7.21 20.82
CA ALA A 208 7.46 6.72 21.97
C ALA A 208 7.42 5.19 22.06
N PHE A 209 7.70 4.50 20.94
CA PHE A 209 7.81 3.04 20.86
C PHE A 209 9.03 2.66 20.02
N GLN A 210 9.81 1.70 20.51
CA GLN A 210 11.08 1.27 19.88
C GLN A 210 11.14 -0.24 19.60
N GLY A 211 10.07 -0.98 19.91
CA GLY A 211 9.96 -2.41 19.60
C GLY A 211 9.69 -2.65 18.11
N LEU A 212 9.44 -3.91 17.78
CA LEU A 212 9.05 -4.31 16.43
C LEU A 212 7.70 -3.68 16.05
N ILE A 213 7.62 -3.09 14.86
CA ILE A 213 6.37 -2.51 14.34
C ILE A 213 6.01 -3.17 13.01
N VAL A 214 4.76 -3.57 12.87
CA VAL A 214 4.13 -3.94 11.59
C VAL A 214 3.00 -2.95 11.31
N ALA A 215 2.99 -2.32 10.14
CA ALA A 215 1.92 -1.42 9.76
C ALA A 215 1.02 -2.04 8.69
N LEU A 216 -0.31 -1.93 8.87
CA LEU A 216 -1.31 -2.46 7.94
C LEU A 216 -1.82 -1.33 7.05
N ILE A 217 -1.79 -1.54 5.74
CA ILE A 217 -2.25 -0.59 4.73
C ILE A 217 -3.18 -1.25 3.72
N ASP A 218 -4.05 -0.45 3.13
CA ASP A 218 -4.90 -0.86 1.99
C ASP A 218 -5.36 0.36 1.18
N ASN A 219 -6.26 0.13 0.21
CA ASN A 219 -6.78 1.18 -0.68
C ASN A 219 -7.57 2.31 0.02
N ASP A 220 -7.95 2.14 1.29
CA ASP A 220 -8.57 3.20 2.09
C ASP A 220 -7.54 3.99 2.91
N THR A 221 -6.27 3.52 2.97
CA THR A 221 -5.14 4.31 3.49
C THR A 221 -4.83 5.42 2.51
N ALA A 222 -5.11 6.68 2.87
CA ALA A 222 -5.00 7.83 1.97
C ALA A 222 -4.48 9.10 2.66
N GLY A 223 -4.00 10.05 1.86
CA GLY A 223 -3.60 11.37 2.36
C GLY A 223 -2.46 11.30 3.37
N GLY A 224 -2.66 11.92 4.53
CA GLY A 224 -1.66 11.94 5.60
C GLY A 224 -1.28 10.55 6.12
N ALA A 225 -2.19 9.56 6.06
CA ALA A 225 -1.88 8.19 6.48
C ALA A 225 -0.89 7.50 5.55
N GLU A 226 -0.90 7.84 4.25
CA GLU A 226 0.12 7.37 3.31
C GLU A 226 1.50 7.93 3.67
N ALA A 227 1.57 9.21 4.07
CA ALA A 227 2.82 9.82 4.53
C ALA A 227 3.34 9.14 5.81
N VAL A 228 2.46 8.82 6.77
CA VAL A 228 2.84 8.05 7.97
C VAL A 228 3.40 6.68 7.60
N ALA A 229 2.68 5.92 6.74
CA ALA A 229 3.14 4.60 6.29
C ALA A 229 4.49 4.67 5.58
N ALA A 230 4.66 5.68 4.72
CA ALA A 230 5.90 5.91 3.98
C ALA A 230 7.06 6.26 4.91
N ASP A 231 6.86 7.13 5.91
CA ASP A 231 7.88 7.47 6.91
C ASP A 231 8.31 6.25 7.73
N LEU A 232 7.35 5.44 8.20
CA LEU A 232 7.64 4.23 8.94
C LEU A 232 8.51 3.26 8.13
N ARG A 233 8.23 3.10 6.84
CA ARG A 233 9.01 2.28 5.93
C ARG A 233 10.37 2.90 5.61
N PHE A 234 10.40 4.20 5.30
CA PHE A 234 11.61 4.92 4.90
C PHE A 234 12.69 4.88 5.99
N TYR A 235 12.29 4.92 7.24
CA TYR A 235 13.20 4.84 8.38
C TYR A 235 13.37 3.43 8.95
N ASP A 236 12.96 2.38 8.22
CA ASP A 236 13.02 0.97 8.64
C ASP A 236 12.39 0.75 10.04
N LYS A 237 11.30 1.45 10.31
CA LYS A 237 10.58 1.35 11.59
C LYS A 237 9.48 0.32 11.55
N ALA A 238 8.85 0.11 10.40
CA ALA A 238 7.80 -0.88 10.25
C ALA A 238 7.91 -1.66 8.95
N LEU A 239 7.50 -2.92 9.00
CA LEU A 239 7.18 -3.73 7.84
C LEU A 239 5.73 -3.45 7.44
N LEU A 240 5.47 -3.15 6.16
CA LEU A 240 4.14 -2.87 5.65
C LEU A 240 3.47 -4.15 5.14
N VAL A 241 2.26 -4.45 5.62
CA VAL A 241 1.48 -5.63 5.25
C VAL A 241 0.11 -5.19 4.72
N GLY A 242 -0.37 -5.85 3.67
CA GLY A 242 -1.70 -5.64 3.11
C GLY A 242 -1.73 -5.31 1.63
N GLN A 243 -2.44 -4.28 1.24
CA GLN A 243 -2.60 -3.85 -0.15
C GLN A 243 -2.01 -2.45 -0.36
N ALA A 244 -1.73 -2.09 -1.61
CA ALA A 244 -1.26 -0.75 -1.93
C ALA A 244 -2.24 0.32 -1.44
N SER A 245 -1.71 1.44 -0.96
CA SER A 245 -2.50 2.58 -0.52
C SER A 245 -3.18 3.30 -1.68
N ALA A 246 -4.01 4.28 -1.38
CA ALA A 246 -4.86 4.96 -2.37
C ALA A 246 -4.10 5.80 -3.41
N GLY A 247 -2.84 6.16 -3.16
CA GLY A 247 -2.10 7.08 -4.02
C GLY A 247 -2.70 8.49 -4.03
N ARG A 248 -3.20 8.96 -2.89
CA ARG A 248 -3.86 10.27 -2.74
C ARG A 248 -3.24 11.09 -1.62
N ALA A 249 -1.92 11.01 -1.47
CA ALA A 249 -1.16 11.81 -0.51
C ALA A 249 -1.02 13.27 -1.00
N VAL A 250 -2.16 13.95 -1.12
CA VAL A 250 -2.29 15.32 -1.65
C VAL A 250 -3.22 16.19 -0.80
N GLU A 251 -2.96 17.50 -0.80
CA GLU A 251 -3.96 18.48 -0.35
C GLU A 251 -4.83 18.90 -1.54
N TYR A 252 -6.12 19.02 -1.32
CA TYR A 252 -7.07 19.45 -2.34
C TYR A 252 -7.47 20.90 -2.17
N SER A 253 -7.69 21.57 -3.31
CA SER A 253 -8.37 22.86 -3.38
C SER A 253 -9.70 22.69 -4.07
N ASP A 254 -10.77 23.15 -3.44
CA ASP A 254 -12.12 23.13 -3.98
C ASP A 254 -12.42 24.48 -4.67
N LEU A 255 -12.58 24.42 -5.98
CA LEU A 255 -12.80 25.57 -6.85
C LEU A 255 -14.27 25.58 -7.32
N PRO A 256 -15.08 26.58 -6.94
CA PRO A 256 -16.48 26.64 -7.35
C PRO A 256 -16.60 26.96 -8.85
N LEU A 257 -17.46 26.22 -9.52
CA LEU A 257 -17.82 26.45 -10.92
C LEU A 257 -19.10 27.30 -11.01
N PRO A 258 -19.32 28.06 -12.11
CA PRO A 258 -20.53 28.85 -12.32
C PRO A 258 -21.83 28.03 -12.22
N SER A 259 -21.76 26.74 -12.49
CA SER A 259 -22.91 25.81 -12.37
C SER A 259 -23.24 25.41 -10.91
N GLY A 260 -22.53 25.96 -9.91
CA GLY A 260 -22.63 25.56 -8.51
C GLY A 260 -21.91 24.25 -8.17
N LYS A 261 -21.37 23.52 -9.13
CA LYS A 261 -20.53 22.35 -8.91
C LYS A 261 -19.14 22.76 -8.44
N ILE A 262 -18.40 21.81 -7.88
CA ILE A 262 -17.05 22.05 -7.36
C ILE A 262 -16.06 21.25 -8.20
N LEU A 263 -15.04 21.93 -8.70
CA LEU A 263 -13.85 21.32 -9.26
C LEU A 263 -12.82 21.16 -8.13
N ARG A 264 -12.59 19.93 -7.70
CA ARG A 264 -11.57 19.60 -6.71
C ARG A 264 -10.28 19.24 -7.41
N VAL A 265 -9.19 19.91 -7.04
CA VAL A 265 -7.87 19.75 -7.68
C VAL A 265 -6.83 19.47 -6.61
N ALA A 266 -5.95 18.49 -6.83
CA ALA A 266 -4.77 18.30 -6.02
C ALA A 266 -3.86 19.53 -6.17
N SER A 267 -3.69 20.28 -5.09
CA SER A 267 -2.95 21.55 -5.09
C SER A 267 -1.58 21.47 -4.42
N ALA A 268 -1.35 20.45 -3.59
CA ALA A 268 -0.06 20.10 -3.02
C ALA A 268 0.06 18.59 -2.90
N GLU A 269 1.27 18.07 -3.00
CA GLU A 269 1.57 16.65 -2.89
C GLU A 269 2.59 16.38 -1.79
N ALA A 270 2.44 15.25 -1.10
CA ALA A 270 3.43 14.80 -0.14
C ALA A 270 4.63 14.18 -0.85
N VAL A 271 5.82 14.66 -0.46
CA VAL A 271 7.12 14.24 -0.99
C VAL A 271 7.97 13.76 0.19
N MET A 272 8.55 12.59 0.08
CA MET A 272 9.40 11.99 1.10
C MET A 272 10.74 12.73 1.24
N ALA A 273 11.48 12.43 2.32
CA ALA A 273 12.79 13.03 2.60
C ALA A 273 13.84 12.81 1.48
N ASP A 274 13.69 11.75 0.69
CA ASP A 274 14.54 11.46 -0.49
C ASP A 274 14.07 12.15 -1.78
N GLY A 275 13.01 12.96 -1.72
CA GLY A 275 12.43 13.65 -2.86
C GLY A 275 11.43 12.85 -3.68
N GLN A 276 11.10 11.61 -3.30
CA GLN A 276 10.11 10.79 -4.01
C GLN A 276 8.68 11.25 -3.67
N PRO A 277 7.85 11.56 -4.69
CA PRO A 277 6.45 11.91 -4.47
C PRO A 277 5.63 10.64 -4.16
N LEU A 278 4.67 10.76 -3.26
CA LEU A 278 3.73 9.68 -2.96
C LEU A 278 2.54 9.64 -3.92
N PHE A 279 2.19 10.76 -4.53
CA PHE A 279 1.13 10.85 -5.53
C PHE A 279 1.70 10.65 -6.96
N PRO A 280 1.00 9.94 -7.85
CA PRO A 280 -0.22 9.14 -7.67
C PRO A 280 0.07 7.68 -7.26
N GLY A 281 1.31 7.30 -7.04
CA GLY A 281 1.76 5.91 -6.88
C GLY A 281 1.38 5.27 -5.55
N GLY A 282 1.18 6.06 -4.50
CA GLY A 282 0.93 5.57 -3.15
C GLY A 282 2.10 4.80 -2.55
N VAL A 283 1.79 4.05 -1.50
CA VAL A 283 2.74 3.21 -0.77
C VAL A 283 2.40 1.74 -1.05
N LYS A 284 3.40 0.96 -1.44
CA LYS A 284 3.24 -0.48 -1.68
C LYS A 284 3.62 -1.25 -0.41
N PRO A 285 2.87 -2.32 -0.05
CA PRO A 285 3.24 -3.16 1.07
C PRO A 285 4.51 -3.98 0.74
N ASP A 286 5.26 -4.32 1.80
CA ASP A 286 6.39 -5.24 1.71
C ASP A 286 5.90 -6.70 1.62
N LEU A 287 4.80 -7.00 2.33
CA LEU A 287 4.10 -8.27 2.25
C LEU A 287 2.67 -8.05 1.74
N PRO A 288 2.41 -8.35 0.46
CA PRO A 288 1.06 -8.22 -0.10
C PRO A 288 0.12 -9.30 0.47
N VAL A 289 -1.00 -8.86 1.00
CA VAL A 289 -2.09 -9.72 1.49
C VAL A 289 -3.40 -9.10 1.07
N GLU A 290 -4.22 -9.87 0.36
CA GLU A 290 -5.52 -9.40 -0.09
C GLU A 290 -6.60 -9.64 0.97
N MET A 291 -7.50 -8.67 1.08
CA MET A 291 -8.69 -8.73 1.90
C MET A 291 -9.84 -8.00 1.20
N SER A 292 -11.05 -8.56 1.26
CA SER A 292 -12.19 -7.88 0.69
C SER A 292 -12.60 -6.66 1.52
N VAL A 293 -13.02 -5.59 0.86
CA VAL A 293 -13.53 -4.38 1.54
C VAL A 293 -14.76 -4.71 2.40
N ALA A 294 -15.61 -5.65 1.95
CA ALA A 294 -16.80 -6.07 2.69
C ALA A 294 -16.42 -6.76 4.01
N ASP A 295 -15.47 -7.68 3.99
CA ASP A 295 -15.01 -8.38 5.19
C ASP A 295 -14.35 -7.40 6.16
N LYS A 296 -13.47 -6.51 5.67
CA LYS A 296 -12.87 -5.46 6.49
C LYS A 296 -13.92 -4.60 7.20
N ARG A 297 -14.89 -4.08 6.45
CA ARG A 297 -15.97 -3.26 7.01
C ARG A 297 -16.80 -4.01 8.05
N GLN A 298 -17.11 -5.28 7.80
CA GLN A 298 -17.82 -6.12 8.73
C GLN A 298 -17.04 -6.33 10.02
N ILE A 299 -15.77 -6.68 9.93
CA ILE A 299 -14.87 -6.89 11.07
C ILE A 299 -14.74 -5.61 11.89
N PHE A 300 -14.43 -4.48 11.23
CA PHE A 300 -14.26 -3.21 11.94
C PHE A 300 -15.52 -2.75 12.67
N ARG A 301 -16.70 -3.02 12.10
CA ARG A 301 -17.99 -2.76 12.78
C ARG A 301 -18.18 -3.65 14.01
N LEU A 302 -17.86 -4.93 13.90
CA LEU A 302 -18.06 -5.90 14.98
C LEU A 302 -16.97 -5.84 16.05
N SER A 303 -15.79 -5.32 15.72
CA SER A 303 -14.65 -5.29 16.65
C SER A 303 -14.88 -4.41 17.87
N GLY A 304 -15.75 -3.41 17.78
CA GLY A 304 -16.12 -2.57 18.94
C GLY A 304 -16.82 -3.35 20.07
N GLU A 305 -17.55 -4.42 19.74
CA GLU A 305 -18.26 -5.24 20.70
C GLU A 305 -17.54 -6.55 21.04
N LYS A 306 -16.89 -7.16 20.03
CA LYS A 306 -16.34 -8.53 20.14
C LYS A 306 -14.81 -8.57 20.30
N GLY A 307 -14.14 -7.45 20.15
CA GLY A 307 -12.69 -7.41 20.00
C GLY A 307 -12.26 -7.86 18.59
N MET A 308 -10.96 -7.84 18.34
CA MET A 308 -10.34 -8.32 17.09
C MET A 308 -9.96 -9.80 17.16
N THR A 309 -9.70 -10.32 18.35
CA THR A 309 -9.28 -11.72 18.62
C THR A 309 -10.11 -12.78 17.87
N PRO A 310 -11.48 -12.72 17.82
CA PRO A 310 -12.27 -13.73 17.14
C PRO A 310 -12.14 -13.74 15.61
N PHE A 311 -11.59 -12.67 15.03
CA PHE A 311 -11.38 -12.53 13.59
C PHE A 311 -9.99 -12.95 13.13
N VAL A 312 -9.09 -13.20 14.08
CA VAL A 312 -7.69 -13.55 13.81
C VAL A 312 -7.41 -15.01 14.11
N TYR A 313 -7.77 -15.48 15.31
CA TYR A 313 -7.49 -16.86 15.73
C TYR A 313 -8.61 -17.79 15.31
N GLU A 314 -8.24 -19.00 14.85
CA GLU A 314 -9.21 -20.07 14.70
C GLU A 314 -9.77 -20.42 16.08
N THR A 315 -11.09 -20.31 16.22
CA THR A 315 -11.77 -21.02 17.31
C THR A 315 -11.37 -22.49 17.17
N GLU A 316 -10.72 -23.05 18.18
CA GLU A 316 -10.27 -24.44 18.16
C GLU A 316 -11.35 -25.32 17.55
N ARG A 317 -11.04 -25.95 16.42
CA ARG A 317 -11.88 -27.03 15.91
C ARG A 317 -11.88 -28.09 17.03
N PRO A 318 -13.04 -28.59 17.44
CA PRO A 318 -13.03 -29.69 18.39
C PRO A 318 -12.15 -30.79 17.80
N HIS A 319 -11.01 -31.03 18.45
CA HIS A 319 -10.14 -32.13 18.09
C HIS A 319 -11.00 -33.39 18.12
N LEU A 320 -11.01 -34.12 17.00
CA LEU A 320 -11.64 -35.42 16.96
C LEU A 320 -11.04 -36.24 18.08
N ASN A 321 -11.81 -36.47 19.12
CA ASN A 321 -11.39 -37.27 20.26
C ASN A 321 -11.07 -38.67 19.71
N GLU A 322 -9.91 -39.23 20.04
CA GLU A 322 -9.53 -40.60 19.69
C GLU A 322 -10.63 -41.63 20.00
N ALA A 323 -11.42 -41.35 21.04
CA ALA A 323 -12.61 -42.13 21.38
C ALA A 323 -13.68 -42.15 20.27
N ALA A 324 -13.86 -41.08 19.51
CA ALA A 324 -14.81 -41.02 18.38
C ALA A 324 -14.28 -41.78 17.16
N LEU A 325 -12.96 -41.84 16.96
CA LEU A 325 -12.31 -42.67 15.94
C LEU A 325 -12.41 -44.15 16.26
N ILE A 326 -12.30 -44.53 17.52
CA ILE A 326 -12.42 -45.93 17.97
C ILE A 326 -13.88 -46.40 17.93
N ALA A 327 -14.84 -45.50 18.12
CA ALA A 327 -16.29 -45.79 18.06
C ALA A 327 -16.84 -45.97 16.63
N GLY A 328 -15.99 -45.82 15.58
CA GLY A 328 -16.39 -46.00 14.18
C GLY A 328 -17.39 -44.95 13.65
N THR A 329 -17.66 -43.91 14.42
CA THR A 329 -18.49 -42.78 14.01
C THR A 329 -17.57 -41.76 13.32
N ASN A 330 -17.38 -41.95 12.00
CA ASN A 330 -16.67 -40.97 11.19
C ASN A 330 -17.66 -39.93 10.67
N PRO A 331 -17.70 -38.72 11.28
CA PRO A 331 -18.60 -37.66 10.85
C PRO A 331 -18.32 -37.14 9.41
N GLU A 332 -17.21 -37.57 8.81
CA GLU A 332 -16.84 -37.16 7.44
C GLU A 332 -17.52 -37.96 6.34
N LEU A 333 -18.15 -39.10 6.66
CA LEU A 333 -18.81 -39.97 5.67
C LEU A 333 -20.31 -39.72 5.53
N ASP A 334 -20.89 -38.84 6.32
CA ASP A 334 -22.34 -38.58 6.24
C ASP A 334 -22.63 -37.49 5.18
N THR A 335 -23.35 -37.89 4.11
CA THR A 335 -23.69 -36.97 3.00
C THR A 335 -24.54 -35.77 3.44
N SER A 336 -25.16 -35.84 4.60
CA SER A 336 -25.77 -34.67 5.27
C SER A 336 -24.77 -33.63 5.70
N ASP A 337 -23.52 -34.01 5.90
CA ASP A 337 -22.43 -33.09 6.28
C ASP A 337 -21.90 -32.25 5.11
N ALA A 338 -22.03 -32.70 3.87
CA ALA A 338 -21.67 -31.85 2.70
C ALA A 338 -22.60 -30.63 2.60
N GLN A 339 -23.88 -30.82 2.91
CA GLN A 339 -24.86 -29.71 2.99
C GLN A 339 -24.64 -28.84 4.24
N ARG A 340 -24.26 -29.43 5.37
CA ARG A 340 -23.84 -28.67 6.56
C ARG A 340 -22.54 -27.90 6.34
N ARG A 341 -21.56 -28.48 5.62
CA ARG A 341 -20.31 -27.80 5.25
C ARG A 341 -20.53 -26.65 4.27
N SER A 342 -21.47 -26.76 3.32
CA SER A 342 -21.83 -25.64 2.44
C SER A 342 -22.53 -24.51 3.21
N ARG A 343 -23.48 -24.85 4.11
CA ARG A 343 -24.12 -23.88 5.01
C ARG A 343 -23.21 -23.32 6.10
N ALA A 344 -22.23 -24.09 6.57
CA ALA A 344 -21.20 -23.63 7.49
C ALA A 344 -20.18 -22.72 6.79
N ARG A 345 -19.88 -22.95 5.50
CA ARG A 345 -19.07 -22.03 4.68
C ARG A 345 -19.76 -20.69 4.45
N GLU A 346 -21.09 -20.68 4.28
CA GLU A 346 -21.89 -19.44 4.23
C GLU A 346 -21.92 -18.68 5.56
N LYS A 347 -21.57 -19.32 6.66
CA LYS A 347 -21.58 -18.74 8.03
C LYS A 347 -20.20 -18.64 8.67
N GLN A 348 -19.12 -18.86 7.94
CA GLN A 348 -17.80 -18.61 8.51
C GLN A 348 -17.68 -17.11 8.85
N PRO A 349 -17.35 -16.76 10.09
CA PRO A 349 -17.10 -15.35 10.43
C PRO A 349 -16.00 -14.81 9.54
N ALA A 350 -16.18 -13.57 9.06
CA ALA A 350 -15.16 -12.89 8.29
C ALA A 350 -13.83 -12.93 9.06
N ARG A 351 -12.73 -13.23 8.35
CA ARG A 351 -11.39 -13.31 8.93
C ARG A 351 -10.53 -12.15 8.48
N ASP A 352 -9.77 -11.58 9.40
CA ASP A 352 -8.78 -10.56 9.09
C ASP A 352 -7.44 -11.23 8.71
N SER A 353 -7.33 -11.64 7.43
CA SER A 353 -6.12 -12.26 6.89
C SER A 353 -4.90 -11.34 6.97
N VAL A 354 -5.11 -10.02 6.89
CA VAL A 354 -4.03 -9.02 6.93
C VAL A 354 -3.48 -8.91 8.35
N LEU A 355 -4.35 -8.78 9.35
CA LEU A 355 -3.94 -8.73 10.76
C LEU A 355 -3.33 -10.07 11.19
N GLN A 356 -3.92 -11.19 10.79
CA GLN A 356 -3.35 -12.52 11.08
C GLN A 356 -1.92 -12.61 10.53
N ARG A 357 -1.71 -12.21 9.28
CA ARG A 357 -0.37 -12.22 8.67
C ARG A 357 0.63 -11.35 9.43
N ALA A 358 0.18 -10.20 9.92
CA ALA A 358 1.02 -9.32 10.73
C ALA A 358 1.46 -9.99 12.05
N LEU A 359 0.55 -10.66 12.75
CA LEU A 359 0.87 -11.39 13.98
C LEU A 359 1.81 -12.58 13.71
N ASP A 360 1.60 -13.31 12.61
CA ASP A 360 2.51 -14.39 12.18
C ASP A 360 3.93 -13.88 11.93
N VAL A 361 4.05 -12.67 11.34
CA VAL A 361 5.35 -12.02 11.11
C VAL A 361 6.01 -11.64 12.43
N VAL A 362 5.26 -11.02 13.35
CA VAL A 362 5.78 -10.66 14.68
C VAL A 362 6.33 -11.90 15.38
N THR A 363 5.52 -12.95 15.48
CA THR A 363 5.91 -14.22 16.12
C THR A 363 7.15 -14.84 15.46
N SER A 364 7.22 -14.82 14.13
CA SER A 364 8.35 -15.37 13.37
C SER A 364 9.65 -14.60 13.64
N LEU A 365 9.58 -13.27 13.67
CA LEU A 365 10.75 -12.41 13.94
C LEU A 365 11.23 -12.54 15.38
N GLU A 366 10.34 -12.67 16.34
CA GLU A 366 10.71 -12.90 17.74
C GLU A 366 11.42 -14.24 17.95
N ILE A 367 10.95 -15.31 17.30
CA ILE A 367 11.61 -16.63 17.34
C ILE A 367 13.02 -16.51 16.74
N TYR A 368 13.19 -15.74 15.67
CA TYR A 368 14.49 -15.54 15.04
C TYR A 368 15.45 -14.74 15.93
N GLN A 369 14.97 -13.71 16.63
CA GLN A 369 15.79 -12.88 17.52
C GLN A 369 16.20 -13.59 18.81
N LYS A 370 15.46 -14.60 19.24
CA LYS A 370 15.76 -15.42 20.43
C LYS A 370 16.80 -16.54 20.17
N ARG A 371 17.20 -16.73 18.90
CA ARG A 371 18.25 -17.68 18.48
C ARG A 371 19.61 -16.99 18.37
#